data_6e6134f543a40706f378f55da3f2217b
#
_entry.id   6e6134f543a40706f378f55da3f2217b
#
_cell.length_a   1.000
_cell.length_b   1.000
_cell.length_c   1.000
_cell.angle_alpha   90.00
_cell.angle_beta   90.00
_cell.angle_gamma   90.00
#
_symmetry.space_group_name_H-M   'P 1'
#
loop_
_entity.id
_entity.type
_entity.pdbx_description
1 polymer ?
#
loop_
_entity_poly.entity_id
_entity_poly.type
_entity_poly.pdbx_seq_one_letter_code
_entity_poly.pdbx_strand_id
1 'polypeptide(L)'
;MAAEVIAAAITDIELMKASQLGLKGIAAALAVGLTGLGTGVAEMSIGSAAVGATAENKDIFGLALLFTVIPETIVIFGLVVALLVLFS
;
A
#
# COMPACT_ATOMS: atom_id res chain seq x y z
N MET A 1 3.89 -22.43 -41.93
CA MET A 1 3.91 -20.95 -41.85
C MET A 1 2.81 -20.39 -40.96
N ALA A 2 1.56 -20.73 -41.19
CA ALA A 2 0.48 -20.23 -40.35
C ALA A 2 0.61 -20.64 -38.87
N ALA A 3 0.97 -21.91 -38.63
CA ALA A 3 1.16 -22.39 -37.25
C ALA A 3 2.32 -21.68 -36.55
N GLU A 4 3.38 -21.35 -37.27
CA GLU A 4 4.54 -20.67 -36.74
C GLU A 4 4.21 -19.21 -36.38
N VAL A 5 3.40 -18.56 -37.23
CA VAL A 5 2.93 -17.18 -36.98
C VAL A 5 2.02 -17.15 -35.76
N ILE A 6 1.11 -18.11 -35.64
CA ILE A 6 0.19 -18.20 -34.49
C ILE A 6 1.00 -18.47 -33.21
N ALA A 7 1.98 -19.39 -33.25
CA ALA A 7 2.80 -19.68 -32.08
C ALA A 7 3.60 -18.44 -31.61
N ALA A 8 4.16 -17.71 -32.58
CA ALA A 8 4.88 -16.47 -32.27
C ALA A 8 3.95 -15.41 -31.62
N ALA A 9 2.73 -15.25 -32.16
CA ALA A 9 1.75 -14.34 -31.61
C ALA A 9 1.34 -14.72 -30.19
N ILE A 10 1.13 -16.00 -29.90
CA ILE A 10 0.78 -16.49 -28.57
C ILE A 10 1.95 -16.24 -27.61
N THR A 11 3.19 -16.47 -28.03
CA THR A 11 4.37 -16.22 -27.21
C THR A 11 4.49 -14.74 -26.86
N ASP A 12 4.26 -13.85 -27.83
CA ASP A 12 4.29 -12.39 -27.62
C ASP A 12 3.22 -11.96 -26.62
N ILE A 13 2.01 -12.52 -26.71
CA ILE A 13 0.91 -12.23 -25.78
C ILE A 13 1.29 -12.69 -24.37
N GLU A 14 1.87 -13.87 -24.22
CA GLU A 14 2.29 -14.40 -22.92
C GLU A 14 3.39 -13.55 -22.29
N LEU A 15 4.35 -13.08 -23.09
CA LEU A 15 5.40 -12.18 -22.64
C LEU A 15 4.82 -10.85 -22.17
N MET A 16 3.86 -10.30 -22.90
CA MET A 16 3.18 -9.06 -22.53
C MET A 16 2.42 -9.23 -21.21
N LYS A 17 1.72 -10.34 -21.03
CA LYS A 17 1.00 -10.63 -19.78
C LYS A 17 1.95 -10.75 -18.60
N ALA A 18 3.07 -11.44 -18.77
CA ALA A 18 4.07 -11.59 -17.72
C ALA A 18 4.66 -10.23 -17.33
N SER A 19 4.94 -9.37 -18.32
CA SER A 19 5.43 -8.02 -18.11
C SER A 19 4.40 -7.18 -17.31
N GLN A 20 3.12 -7.28 -17.67
CA GLN A 20 2.06 -6.57 -16.95
C GLN A 20 1.91 -7.03 -15.51
N LEU A 21 2.06 -8.34 -15.23
CA LEU A 21 2.03 -8.87 -13.88
C LEU A 21 3.17 -8.29 -13.03
N GLY A 22 4.36 -8.17 -13.61
CA GLY A 22 5.49 -7.54 -12.94
C GLY A 22 5.23 -6.09 -12.62
N LEU A 23 4.69 -5.33 -13.57
CA LEU A 23 4.34 -3.92 -13.37
C LEU A 23 3.25 -3.74 -12.33
N LYS A 24 2.24 -4.60 -12.31
CA LYS A 24 1.19 -4.57 -11.28
C LYS A 24 1.77 -4.85 -9.90
N GLY A 25 2.69 -5.79 -9.80
CA GLY A 25 3.37 -6.08 -8.54
C GLY A 25 4.14 -4.87 -8.03
N ILE A 26 4.89 -4.18 -8.89
CA ILE A 26 5.62 -2.97 -8.53
C ILE A 26 4.66 -1.86 -8.14
N ALA A 27 3.60 -1.66 -8.93
CA ALA A 27 2.60 -0.62 -8.64
C ALA A 27 1.92 -0.86 -7.28
N ALA A 28 1.57 -2.11 -6.98
CA ALA A 28 0.99 -2.48 -5.69
C ALA A 28 1.97 -2.23 -4.55
N ALA A 29 3.23 -2.61 -4.74
CA ALA A 29 4.27 -2.38 -3.75
C ALA A 29 4.48 -0.89 -3.47
N LEU A 30 4.46 -0.06 -4.51
CA LEU A 30 4.55 1.39 -4.36
C LEU A 30 3.35 1.95 -3.62
N ALA A 31 2.15 1.48 -3.93
CA ALA A 31 0.93 1.94 -3.28
C ALA A 31 0.97 1.68 -1.76
N VAL A 32 1.31 0.46 -1.34
CA VAL A 32 1.42 0.13 0.09
C VAL A 32 2.68 0.72 0.70
N GLY A 33 3.82 0.65 0.00
CA GLY A 33 5.10 1.10 0.52
C GLY A 33 5.14 2.60 0.77
N LEU A 34 4.70 3.41 -0.19
CA LEU A 34 4.71 4.87 -0.05
C LEU A 34 3.71 5.32 1.01
N THR A 35 2.51 4.74 1.02
CA THR A 35 1.51 5.06 2.05
C THR A 35 1.94 4.58 3.43
N GLY A 36 2.61 3.43 3.50
CA GLY A 36 3.20 2.92 4.74
C GLY A 36 4.27 3.85 5.29
N LEU A 37 5.14 4.36 4.42
CA LEU A 37 6.14 5.36 4.82
C LEU A 37 5.48 6.65 5.29
N GLY A 38 4.45 7.13 4.57
CA GLY A 38 3.70 8.31 4.97
C GLY A 38 3.05 8.14 6.33
N THR A 39 2.42 6.99 6.57
CA THR A 39 1.84 6.66 7.86
C THR A 39 2.91 6.64 8.96
N GLY A 40 4.06 6.01 8.69
CA GLY A 40 5.16 5.94 9.63
C GLY A 40 5.70 7.31 10.02
N VAL A 41 5.84 8.21 9.05
CA VAL A 41 6.29 9.59 9.31
C VAL A 41 5.27 10.32 10.21
N ALA A 42 3.99 10.18 9.91
CA ALA A 42 2.93 10.80 10.72
C ALA A 42 2.92 10.23 12.14
N GLU A 43 3.08 8.91 12.29
CA GLU A 43 3.11 8.24 13.59
C GLU A 43 4.29 8.67 14.46
N MET A 44 5.41 9.05 13.87
CA MET A 44 6.58 9.50 14.63
C MET A 44 6.23 10.65 15.56
N SER A 45 5.50 11.66 15.08
CA SER A 45 5.14 12.80 15.91
C SER A 45 3.84 12.59 16.68
N ILE A 46 2.82 12.02 16.05
CA ILE A 46 1.54 11.78 16.71
C ILE A 46 1.67 10.76 17.84
N GLY A 47 2.37 9.65 17.58
CA GLY A 47 2.58 8.61 18.58
C GLY A 47 3.36 9.10 19.78
N SER A 48 4.45 9.83 19.54
CA SER A 48 5.25 10.41 20.61
C SER A 48 4.43 11.39 21.47
N ALA A 49 3.68 12.27 20.82
CA ALA A 49 2.82 13.24 21.51
C ALA A 49 1.71 12.53 22.30
N ALA A 50 1.12 11.47 21.74
CA ALA A 50 0.07 10.70 22.40
C ALA A 50 0.59 10.00 23.66
N VAL A 51 1.78 9.42 23.58
CA VAL A 51 2.42 8.78 24.75
C VAL A 51 2.70 9.81 25.84
N GLY A 52 3.28 10.96 25.46
CA GLY A 52 3.57 12.03 26.41
C GLY A 52 2.32 12.58 27.06
N ALA A 53 1.29 12.84 26.28
CA ALA A 53 0.02 13.37 26.79
C ALA A 53 -0.65 12.35 27.74
N THR A 54 -0.64 11.06 27.39
CA THR A 54 -1.21 10.01 28.23
C THR A 54 -0.43 9.86 29.54
N ALA A 55 0.89 10.02 29.49
CA ALA A 55 1.73 10.00 30.68
C ALA A 55 1.38 11.12 31.66
N GLU A 56 1.02 12.29 31.14
CA GLU A 56 0.58 13.44 31.96
C GLU A 56 -0.83 13.28 32.49
N ASN A 57 -1.74 12.73 31.68
CA ASN A 57 -3.15 12.57 32.03
C ASN A 57 -3.70 11.29 31.41
N LYS A 58 -3.85 10.27 32.24
CA LYS A 58 -4.35 8.96 31.80
C LYS A 58 -5.79 8.99 31.28
N ASP A 59 -6.56 10.00 31.67
CA ASP A 59 -7.95 10.12 31.26
C ASP A 59 -8.09 10.40 29.74
N ILE A 60 -7.05 10.91 29.10
CA ILE A 60 -7.08 11.17 27.65
C ILE A 60 -6.62 10.00 26.79
N PHE A 61 -6.37 8.84 27.39
CA PHE A 61 -5.86 7.68 26.64
C PHE A 61 -6.71 7.35 25.41
N GLY A 62 -8.05 7.34 25.57
CA GLY A 62 -8.95 7.05 24.47
C GLY A 62 -8.83 8.05 23.32
N LEU A 63 -8.75 9.34 23.63
CA LEU A 63 -8.56 10.38 22.63
C LEU A 63 -7.18 10.29 21.98
N ALA A 64 -6.13 10.06 22.78
CA ALA A 64 -4.78 9.88 22.28
C ALA A 64 -4.70 8.68 21.33
N LEU A 65 -5.36 7.56 21.67
CA LEU A 65 -5.44 6.38 20.82
C LEU A 65 -6.14 6.72 19.49
N LEU A 66 -7.23 7.48 19.53
CA LEU A 66 -7.93 7.91 18.33
C LEU A 66 -7.00 8.66 17.37
N PHE A 67 -6.19 9.58 17.88
CA PHE A 67 -5.24 10.33 17.06
C PHE A 67 -4.16 9.44 16.47
N THR A 68 -3.74 8.39 17.16
CA THR A 68 -2.71 7.47 16.63
C THR A 68 -3.24 6.59 15.51
N VAL A 69 -4.54 6.34 15.43
CA VAL A 69 -5.10 5.50 14.37
C VAL A 69 -5.49 6.30 13.12
N ILE A 70 -5.59 7.64 13.19
CA ILE A 70 -5.94 8.45 12.04
C ILE A 70 -4.95 8.28 10.88
N PRO A 71 -3.62 8.34 11.06
CA PRO A 71 -2.67 8.14 9.98
C PRO A 71 -2.76 6.75 9.34
N GLU A 72 -3.26 5.76 10.05
CA GLU A 72 -3.44 4.41 9.52
C GLU A 72 -4.38 4.39 8.31
N THR A 73 -5.27 5.37 8.18
CA THR A 73 -6.16 5.47 7.02
C THR A 73 -5.37 5.62 5.72
N ILE A 74 -4.20 6.25 5.76
CA ILE A 74 -3.34 6.45 4.59
C ILE A 74 -2.89 5.09 4.04
N VAL A 75 -2.33 4.23 4.89
CA VAL A 75 -1.85 2.92 4.45
C VAL A 75 -3.00 1.98 4.11
N ILE A 76 -4.15 2.11 4.78
CA ILE A 76 -5.34 1.33 4.45
C ILE A 76 -5.80 1.65 3.03
N PHE A 77 -5.88 2.92 2.65
CA PHE A 77 -6.21 3.30 1.27
C PHE A 77 -5.14 2.83 0.29
N GLY A 78 -3.88 2.90 0.66
CA GLY A 78 -2.80 2.36 -0.15
C GLY A 78 -2.94 0.86 -0.37
N LEU A 79 -3.33 0.12 0.67
CA LEU A 79 -3.60 -1.32 0.57
C LEU A 79 -4.77 -1.60 -0.38
N VAL A 80 -5.85 -0.83 -0.27
CA VAL A 80 -7.01 -0.98 -1.17
C VAL A 80 -6.59 -0.77 -2.62
N VAL A 81 -5.83 0.29 -2.89
CA VAL A 81 -5.32 0.55 -4.25
C VAL A 81 -4.44 -0.60 -4.73
N ALA A 82 -3.55 -1.11 -3.87
CA ALA A 82 -2.69 -2.23 -4.20
C ALA A 82 -3.49 -3.47 -4.60
N LEU A 83 -4.53 -3.80 -3.83
CA LEU A 83 -5.38 -4.95 -4.12
C LEU A 83 -6.16 -4.75 -5.42
N LEU A 84 -6.69 -3.55 -5.66
CA LEU A 84 -7.39 -3.24 -6.91
C LEU A 84 -6.46 -3.40 -8.11
N VAL A 85 -5.22 -2.96 -8.00
CA VAL A 85 -4.24 -3.08 -9.09
C VAL A 85 -3.88 -4.55 -9.32
N LEU A 86 -3.64 -5.32 -8.25
CA LEU A 86 -3.25 -6.73 -8.38
C LEU A 86 -4.34 -7.60 -9.00
N PHE A 87 -5.59 -7.31 -8.71
CA PHE A 87 -6.73 -8.11 -9.17
C PHE A 87 -7.48 -7.50 -10.35
N SER A 88 -6.95 -6.44 -10.93
CA SER A 88 -7.56 -5.82 -12.12
C SER A 88 -7.26 -6.56 -13.42
#